data_ee90859c5273c15852f562ce28261aca
#
_entry.id   ee90859c5273c15852f562ce28261aca
#
_cell.length_a   1.000
_cell.length_b   1.000
_cell.length_c   1.000
_cell.angle_alpha   90.00
_cell.angle_beta   90.00
_cell.angle_gamma   90.00
#
_symmetry.space_group_name_H-M   'P 1'
#
loop_
_entity.id
_entity.type
_entity.pdbx_description
1 polymer ?
#
loop_
_entity_poly.entity_id
_entity_poly.type
_entity_poly.pdbx_seq_one_letter_code
_entity_poly.pdbx_strand_id
1 'polypeptide(L)'
;MKTNFRQDFPILNDEANPVVYLDSAATTQKPLSVIKSLENYYTSQNANPLRGLYKLSATATNEYEQARHSVAQFINANEDCEIIFTRNTTESLNLVAYTYGMENIQEGDEIVISILEHHSNILPWQMIAKLKKATLKYMYINDEGIISDEEIQTKITPKTKIVSITQVSNVLGVATPLKAIIKKAHEVGAIAIVDGAQGAPHMATDVQDLDCDFYAFSGHKMLAP
;
A
#
# COMPACT_ATOMS: atom_id res chain seq x y z
N MET A 1 19.68 -21.33 -15.27
CA MET A 1 18.89 -20.98 -16.48
C MET A 1 18.42 -19.54 -16.33
N LYS A 2 18.65 -18.65 -17.33
CA LYS A 2 18.00 -17.33 -17.32
C LYS A 2 16.53 -17.56 -17.68
N THR A 3 15.63 -17.45 -16.73
CA THR A 3 14.18 -17.47 -16.98
C THR A 3 13.83 -16.24 -17.80
N ASN A 4 13.30 -16.45 -19.01
CA ASN A 4 12.85 -15.36 -19.87
C ASN A 4 11.38 -15.04 -19.52
N PHE A 5 11.17 -14.31 -18.45
CA PHE A 5 9.83 -13.88 -18.00
C PHE A 5 9.07 -13.01 -19.02
N ARG A 6 9.76 -12.41 -20.00
CA ARG A 6 9.11 -11.59 -21.02
C ARG A 6 8.01 -12.37 -21.78
N GLN A 7 8.22 -13.68 -21.97
CA GLN A 7 7.26 -14.54 -22.68
C GLN A 7 5.90 -14.67 -21.96
N ASP A 8 5.87 -14.42 -20.65
CA ASP A 8 4.64 -14.51 -19.87
C ASP A 8 3.70 -13.29 -20.11
N PHE A 9 4.21 -12.23 -20.74
CA PHE A 9 3.48 -10.97 -20.95
C PHE A 9 3.10 -10.80 -22.44
N PRO A 10 1.84 -11.05 -22.81
CA PRO A 10 1.42 -11.02 -24.23
C PRO A 10 1.74 -9.70 -24.95
N ILE A 11 1.50 -8.57 -24.30
CA ILE A 11 1.78 -7.23 -24.86
C ILE A 11 3.25 -6.99 -25.21
N LEU A 12 4.16 -7.69 -24.53
CA LEU A 12 5.61 -7.56 -24.77
C LEU A 12 6.12 -8.50 -25.87
N ASN A 13 5.29 -9.42 -26.36
CA ASN A 13 5.64 -10.44 -27.36
C ASN A 13 5.03 -10.15 -28.74
N ASP A 14 4.44 -8.97 -28.96
CA ASP A 14 3.98 -8.56 -30.28
C ASP A 14 5.19 -8.21 -31.16
N GLU A 15 5.56 -9.12 -32.06
CA GLU A 15 6.69 -8.93 -32.98
C GLU A 15 6.42 -7.82 -34.02
N ALA A 16 5.16 -7.56 -34.34
CA ALA A 16 4.78 -6.50 -35.28
C ALA A 16 4.91 -5.10 -34.66
N ASN A 17 4.76 -5.00 -33.31
CA ASN A 17 4.85 -3.76 -32.57
C ASN A 17 5.67 -3.96 -31.29
N PRO A 18 7.00 -4.08 -31.42
CA PRO A 18 7.87 -4.35 -30.27
C PRO A 18 7.82 -3.19 -29.24
N VAL A 19 7.48 -3.52 -28.00
CA VAL A 19 7.37 -2.55 -26.90
C VAL A 19 8.55 -2.74 -25.92
N VAL A 20 9.19 -1.63 -25.57
CA VAL A 20 10.07 -1.51 -24.40
C VAL A 20 9.28 -0.75 -23.33
N TYR A 21 8.82 -1.45 -22.29
CA TYR A 21 8.01 -0.88 -21.24
C TYR A 21 8.84 -0.62 -19.98
N LEU A 22 8.98 0.65 -19.59
CA LEU A 22 9.82 1.09 -18.47
C LEU A 22 9.03 1.89 -17.41
N ASP A 23 7.69 1.80 -17.44
CA ASP A 23 6.80 2.55 -16.55
C ASP A 23 6.05 1.65 -15.55
N SER A 24 6.72 0.61 -15.05
CA SER A 24 6.13 -0.30 -14.06
C SER A 24 5.82 0.37 -12.71
N ALA A 25 6.48 1.49 -12.40
CA ALA A 25 6.19 2.28 -11.21
C ALA A 25 4.79 2.92 -11.25
N ALA A 26 4.27 3.23 -12.44
CA ALA A 26 2.90 3.72 -12.62
C ALA A 26 1.89 2.56 -12.61
N THR A 27 2.12 1.53 -13.43
CA THR A 27 1.36 0.26 -13.45
C THR A 27 2.18 -0.81 -14.14
N THR A 28 2.05 -2.07 -13.72
CA THR A 28 2.74 -3.19 -14.38
C THR A 28 1.93 -3.74 -15.54
N GLN A 29 2.61 -4.36 -16.51
CA GLN A 29 1.95 -5.22 -17.48
C GLN A 29 1.44 -6.49 -16.79
N LYS A 30 0.42 -7.14 -17.39
CA LYS A 30 -0.25 -8.30 -16.81
C LYS A 30 0.22 -9.58 -17.48
N PRO A 31 0.68 -10.58 -16.72
CA PRO A 31 1.04 -11.86 -17.28
C PRO A 31 -0.20 -12.62 -17.78
N LEU A 32 0.01 -13.51 -18.72
CA LEU A 32 -1.08 -14.30 -19.32
C LEU A 32 -1.87 -15.12 -18.28
N SER A 33 -1.21 -15.56 -17.21
CA SER A 33 -1.84 -16.28 -16.11
C SER A 33 -2.91 -15.43 -15.41
N VAL A 34 -2.64 -14.15 -15.16
CA VAL A 34 -3.59 -13.21 -14.55
C VAL A 34 -4.76 -12.93 -15.49
N ILE A 35 -4.48 -12.69 -16.79
CA ILE A 35 -5.51 -12.47 -17.81
C ILE A 35 -6.46 -13.68 -17.89
N LYS A 36 -5.89 -14.90 -17.95
CA LYS A 36 -6.68 -16.14 -17.99
C LYS A 36 -7.47 -16.39 -16.71
N SER A 37 -6.96 -15.99 -15.55
CA SER A 37 -7.70 -16.10 -14.30
C SER A 37 -8.95 -15.23 -14.29
N LEU A 38 -8.87 -14.00 -14.80
CA LEU A 38 -10.03 -13.11 -14.98
C LEU A 38 -11.04 -13.69 -15.99
N GLU A 39 -10.57 -14.16 -17.14
CA GLU A 39 -11.40 -14.80 -18.14
C GLU A 39 -12.14 -16.01 -17.56
N ASN A 40 -11.42 -16.90 -16.86
CA ASN A 40 -12.00 -18.07 -16.22
C ASN A 40 -13.04 -17.70 -15.17
N TYR A 41 -12.76 -16.68 -14.34
CA TYR A 41 -13.73 -16.23 -13.35
C TYR A 41 -15.03 -15.79 -14.01
N TYR A 42 -14.98 -14.89 -14.99
CA TYR A 42 -16.19 -14.37 -15.63
C TYR A 42 -16.91 -15.40 -16.49
N THR A 43 -16.21 -16.34 -17.08
CA THR A 43 -16.83 -17.37 -17.95
C THR A 43 -17.39 -18.56 -17.18
N SER A 44 -16.92 -18.85 -15.96
CA SER A 44 -17.26 -20.11 -15.26
C SER A 44 -17.56 -19.99 -13.76
N GLN A 45 -17.20 -18.89 -13.09
CA GLN A 45 -17.26 -18.81 -11.63
C GLN A 45 -17.98 -17.56 -11.10
N ASN A 46 -18.35 -16.62 -11.96
CA ASN A 46 -18.93 -15.34 -11.56
C ASN A 46 -20.25 -15.51 -10.82
N ALA A 47 -20.25 -15.18 -9.53
CA ALA A 47 -21.45 -15.16 -8.68
C ALA A 47 -21.26 -14.16 -7.54
N ASN A 48 -22.39 -13.81 -6.87
CA ASN A 48 -22.32 -13.00 -5.65
C ASN A 48 -21.66 -13.80 -4.50
N PRO A 49 -20.49 -13.41 -4.01
CA PRO A 49 -19.84 -14.07 -2.88
C PRO A 49 -20.57 -13.80 -1.55
N LEU A 50 -20.27 -14.61 -0.52
CA LEU A 50 -20.62 -14.48 0.90
C LEU A 50 -22.10 -14.76 1.26
N ARG A 51 -23.07 -14.59 0.38
CA ARG A 51 -24.51 -14.66 0.77
C ARG A 51 -25.34 -15.72 0.06
N GLY A 52 -24.83 -16.37 -0.98
CA GLY A 52 -25.57 -17.37 -1.74
C GLY A 52 -25.35 -18.78 -1.18
N LEU A 53 -26.41 -19.59 -1.13
CA LEU A 53 -26.35 -20.99 -0.70
C LEU A 53 -26.18 -21.99 -1.86
N TYR A 54 -26.09 -21.51 -3.10
CA TYR A 54 -25.89 -22.34 -4.29
C TYR A 54 -24.40 -22.50 -4.62
N LYS A 55 -24.08 -23.59 -5.31
CA LYS A 55 -22.70 -24.03 -5.58
C LYS A 55 -21.80 -22.94 -6.15
N LEU A 56 -22.29 -22.15 -7.15
CA LEU A 56 -21.49 -21.12 -7.78
C LEU A 56 -21.14 -19.99 -6.80
N SER A 57 -22.07 -19.57 -5.93
CA SER A 57 -21.80 -18.58 -4.89
C SER A 57 -20.80 -19.09 -3.85
N ALA A 58 -20.88 -20.36 -3.46
CA ALA A 58 -19.91 -20.98 -2.56
C ALA A 58 -18.51 -21.01 -3.20
N THR A 59 -18.41 -21.34 -4.50
CA THR A 59 -17.14 -21.28 -5.23
C THR A 59 -16.58 -19.87 -5.24
N ALA A 60 -17.37 -18.84 -5.61
CA ALA A 60 -16.92 -17.46 -5.63
C ALA A 60 -16.48 -16.96 -4.23
N THR A 61 -17.17 -17.41 -3.17
CA THR A 61 -16.79 -17.11 -1.79
C THR A 61 -15.44 -17.73 -1.44
N ASN A 62 -15.24 -19.01 -1.75
CA ASN A 62 -13.97 -19.68 -1.46
C ASN A 62 -12.79 -19.05 -2.20
N GLU A 63 -12.95 -18.68 -3.47
CA GLU A 63 -11.90 -17.98 -4.25
C GLU A 63 -11.57 -16.61 -3.65
N TYR A 64 -12.59 -15.86 -3.20
CA TYR A 64 -12.40 -14.57 -2.57
C TYR A 64 -11.63 -14.67 -1.25
N GLU A 65 -12.00 -15.63 -0.38
CA GLU A 65 -11.31 -15.82 0.90
C GLU A 65 -9.91 -16.44 0.70
N GLN A 66 -9.73 -17.29 -0.31
CA GLN A 66 -8.40 -17.81 -0.65
C GLN A 66 -7.47 -16.68 -1.15
N ALA A 67 -7.99 -15.72 -1.92
CA ALA A 67 -7.24 -14.55 -2.33
C ALA A 67 -6.84 -13.70 -1.11
N ARG A 68 -7.75 -13.52 -0.13
CA ARG A 68 -7.46 -12.83 1.13
C ARG A 68 -6.33 -13.52 1.90
N HIS A 69 -6.42 -14.82 2.06
CA HIS A 69 -5.40 -15.63 2.70
C HIS A 69 -4.03 -15.49 2.00
N SER A 70 -4.02 -15.55 0.67
CA SER A 70 -2.79 -15.41 -0.13
C SER A 70 -2.15 -14.03 0.06
N VAL A 71 -2.96 -12.97 0.15
CA VAL A 71 -2.46 -11.61 0.42
C VAL A 71 -1.92 -11.50 1.85
N ALA A 72 -2.62 -12.07 2.84
CA ALA A 72 -2.14 -12.11 4.23
C ALA A 72 -0.78 -12.80 4.34
N GLN A 73 -0.62 -13.96 3.71
CA GLN A 73 0.66 -14.67 3.66
C GLN A 73 1.75 -13.87 2.93
N PHE A 74 1.40 -13.15 1.84
CA PHE A 74 2.37 -12.40 1.05
C PHE A 74 3.06 -11.28 1.83
N ILE A 75 2.33 -10.61 2.72
CA ILE A 75 2.86 -9.52 3.56
C ILE A 75 3.16 -9.96 5.00
N ASN A 76 3.00 -11.25 5.30
CA ASN A 76 3.09 -11.81 6.65
C ASN A 76 2.16 -11.13 7.67
N ALA A 77 0.89 -10.88 7.29
CA ALA A 77 -0.15 -10.44 8.23
C ALA A 77 -0.48 -11.59 9.21
N ASN A 78 -0.88 -11.23 10.43
CA ASN A 78 -1.12 -12.22 11.48
C ASN A 78 -2.38 -13.04 11.22
N GLU A 79 -3.45 -12.39 10.72
CA GLU A 79 -4.73 -13.03 10.43
C GLU A 79 -5.31 -12.56 9.09
N ASP A 80 -6.07 -13.42 8.42
CA ASP A 80 -6.73 -13.10 7.14
C ASP A 80 -7.72 -11.93 7.27
N CYS A 81 -8.36 -11.76 8.43
CA CYS A 81 -9.31 -10.69 8.67
C CYS A 81 -8.67 -9.28 8.72
N GLU A 82 -7.34 -9.18 8.84
CA GLU A 82 -6.60 -7.92 8.74
C GLU A 82 -6.53 -7.40 7.31
N ILE A 83 -6.83 -8.24 6.31
CA ILE A 83 -6.80 -7.84 4.90
C ILE A 83 -8.13 -7.21 4.49
N ILE A 84 -8.09 -5.97 4.07
CA ILE A 84 -9.24 -5.21 3.56
C ILE A 84 -9.01 -4.90 2.08
N PHE A 85 -9.84 -5.46 1.20
CA PHE A 85 -9.79 -5.15 -0.22
C PHE A 85 -10.44 -3.79 -0.52
N THR A 86 -9.69 -2.94 -1.19
CA THR A 86 -10.12 -1.65 -1.74
C THR A 86 -9.73 -1.58 -3.21
N ARG A 87 -10.10 -0.49 -3.90
CA ARG A 87 -9.74 -0.32 -5.31
C ARG A 87 -8.25 -0.10 -5.56
N ASN A 88 -7.55 0.52 -4.60
CA ASN A 88 -6.12 0.85 -4.71
C ASN A 88 -5.61 1.50 -3.40
N THR A 89 -4.29 1.75 -3.32
CA THR A 89 -3.64 2.44 -2.20
C THR A 89 -4.28 3.79 -1.88
N THR A 90 -4.68 4.56 -2.89
CA THR A 90 -5.34 5.86 -2.68
C THR A 90 -6.62 5.71 -1.88
N GLU A 91 -7.48 4.74 -2.23
CA GLU A 91 -8.69 4.47 -1.46
C GLU A 91 -8.38 3.96 -0.06
N SER A 92 -7.39 3.07 0.09
CA SER A 92 -6.98 2.55 1.39
C SER A 92 -6.53 3.66 2.34
N LEU A 93 -5.66 4.55 1.89
CA LEU A 93 -5.17 5.69 2.69
C LEU A 93 -6.30 6.68 3.02
N ASN A 94 -7.20 6.96 2.07
CA ASN A 94 -8.38 7.77 2.33
C ASN A 94 -9.32 7.10 3.33
N LEU A 95 -9.52 5.78 3.25
CA LEU A 95 -10.34 5.04 4.20
C LEU A 95 -9.78 5.18 5.63
N VAL A 96 -8.48 4.98 5.82
CA VAL A 96 -7.83 5.17 7.14
C VAL A 96 -7.98 6.63 7.61
N ALA A 97 -7.78 7.60 6.73
CA ALA A 97 -7.92 9.01 7.07
C ALA A 97 -9.36 9.37 7.50
N TYR A 98 -10.36 8.92 6.73
CA TYR A 98 -11.78 9.22 7.00
C TYR A 98 -12.36 8.41 8.18
N THR A 99 -11.81 7.26 8.50
CA THR A 99 -12.24 6.48 9.67
C THR A 99 -11.36 6.82 10.87
N TYR A 100 -10.18 6.25 10.97
CA TYR A 100 -9.28 6.42 12.10
C TYR A 100 -8.87 7.89 12.32
N GLY A 101 -8.47 8.60 11.26
CA GLY A 101 -8.04 10.00 11.35
C GLY A 101 -9.17 10.91 11.83
N MET A 102 -10.37 10.77 11.29
CA MET A 102 -11.53 11.57 11.72
C MET A 102 -11.94 11.31 13.17
N GLU A 103 -11.81 10.09 13.66
CA GLU A 103 -12.20 9.73 15.03
C GLU A 103 -11.14 10.16 16.05
N ASN A 104 -9.86 9.97 15.75
CA ASN A 104 -8.80 10.04 16.74
C ASN A 104 -7.99 11.35 16.75
N ILE A 105 -8.07 12.19 15.69
CA ILE A 105 -7.37 13.48 15.65
C ILE A 105 -8.22 14.57 16.26
N GLN A 106 -7.58 15.40 17.10
CA GLN A 106 -8.18 16.55 17.79
C GLN A 106 -7.43 17.84 17.49
N GLU A 107 -8.01 18.98 17.91
CA GLU A 107 -7.38 20.30 17.79
C GLU A 107 -6.04 20.35 18.56
N GLY A 108 -4.99 20.76 17.85
CA GLY A 108 -3.63 20.86 18.42
C GLY A 108 -2.77 19.61 18.29
N ASP A 109 -3.34 18.48 17.85
CA ASP A 109 -2.56 17.28 17.50
C ASP A 109 -1.70 17.48 16.27
N GLU A 110 -0.72 16.59 16.07
CA GLU A 110 0.18 16.62 14.93
C GLU A 110 0.04 15.34 14.09
N ILE A 111 0.02 15.53 12.77
CA ILE A 111 0.15 14.47 11.78
C ILE A 111 1.50 14.67 11.09
N VAL A 112 2.32 13.63 11.01
CA VAL A 112 3.66 13.69 10.39
C VAL A 112 3.66 12.86 9.12
N ILE A 113 4.11 13.46 8.02
CA ILE A 113 4.36 12.80 6.74
C ILE A 113 5.75 13.21 6.24
N SER A 114 6.21 12.66 5.11
CA SER A 114 7.46 13.14 4.50
C SER A 114 7.20 13.95 3.22
N ILE A 115 8.24 14.63 2.73
CA ILE A 115 8.20 15.26 1.40
C ILE A 115 8.33 14.25 0.26
N LEU A 116 8.61 12.98 0.57
CA LEU A 116 8.72 11.88 -0.40
C LEU A 116 7.38 11.25 -0.77
N GLU A 117 6.29 11.69 -0.12
CA GLU A 117 4.98 11.07 -0.27
C GLU A 117 4.36 11.30 -1.65
N HIS A 118 3.69 10.29 -2.16
CA HIS A 118 2.75 10.44 -3.27
C HIS A 118 1.53 11.25 -2.80
N HIS A 119 0.88 11.99 -3.70
CA HIS A 119 -0.33 12.78 -3.39
C HIS A 119 -1.41 11.98 -2.65
N SER A 120 -1.53 10.69 -2.90
CA SER A 120 -2.44 9.79 -2.18
C SER A 120 -2.21 9.76 -0.67
N ASN A 121 -0.97 10.01 -0.24
CA ASN A 121 -0.55 10.04 1.16
C ASN A 121 -0.27 11.46 1.68
N ILE A 122 -0.63 12.48 0.93
CA ILE A 122 -0.55 13.89 1.35
C ILE A 122 -1.96 14.47 1.54
N LEU A 123 -2.79 14.40 0.49
CA LEU A 123 -4.06 15.11 0.43
C LEU A 123 -5.06 14.68 1.52
N PRO A 124 -5.22 13.39 1.85
CA PRO A 124 -6.10 13.00 2.95
C PRO A 124 -5.69 13.62 4.30
N TRP A 125 -4.39 13.66 4.58
CA TRP A 125 -3.88 14.21 5.84
C TRP A 125 -3.95 15.73 5.90
N GLN A 126 -3.76 16.43 4.78
CA GLN A 126 -4.02 17.87 4.68
C GLN A 126 -5.48 18.19 5.01
N MET A 127 -6.39 17.38 4.48
CA MET A 127 -7.81 17.56 4.73
C MET A 127 -8.17 17.28 6.20
N ILE A 128 -7.70 16.18 6.78
CA ILE A 128 -7.93 15.86 8.20
C ILE A 128 -7.34 16.95 9.09
N ALA A 129 -6.10 17.36 8.86
CA ALA A 129 -5.45 18.42 9.63
C ALA A 129 -6.29 19.73 9.60
N LYS A 130 -6.77 20.11 8.41
CA LYS A 130 -7.63 21.30 8.26
C LYS A 130 -8.96 21.16 9.00
N LEU A 131 -9.66 20.02 8.86
CA LEU A 131 -10.97 19.78 9.46
C LEU A 131 -10.89 19.70 10.99
N LYS A 132 -9.82 19.11 11.51
CA LYS A 132 -9.62 18.88 12.95
C LYS A 132 -8.81 19.99 13.63
N LYS A 133 -8.33 20.97 12.87
CA LYS A 133 -7.41 22.04 13.34
C LYS A 133 -6.12 21.47 13.94
N ALA A 134 -5.66 20.36 13.40
CA ALA A 134 -4.39 19.73 13.71
C ALA A 134 -3.27 20.30 12.83
N THR A 135 -2.04 20.06 13.20
CA THR A 135 -0.86 20.51 12.46
C THR A 135 -0.32 19.38 11.59
N LEU A 136 -0.22 19.61 10.27
CA LEU A 136 0.49 18.72 9.36
C LEU A 136 1.97 19.11 9.32
N LYS A 137 2.86 18.19 9.67
CA LYS A 137 4.31 18.37 9.67
C LYS A 137 4.95 17.50 8.60
N TYR A 138 6.06 18.00 8.04
CA TYR A 138 6.81 17.28 7.01
C TYR A 138 8.20 16.93 7.51
N MET A 139 8.60 15.66 7.37
CA MET A 139 10.00 15.26 7.45
C MET A 139 10.68 15.56 6.10
N TYR A 140 11.85 16.16 6.17
CA TYR A 140 12.65 16.50 5.01
C TYR A 140 13.76 15.49 4.79
N ILE A 141 14.26 15.44 3.57
CA ILE A 141 15.41 14.63 3.18
C ILE A 141 16.68 15.51 3.12
N ASN A 142 17.82 14.88 3.30
CA ASN A 142 19.12 15.50 3.03
C ASN A 142 19.44 15.47 1.52
N ASP A 143 20.62 15.94 1.13
CA ASP A 143 21.07 15.98 -0.27
C ASP A 143 21.23 14.60 -0.91
N GLU A 144 21.30 13.55 -0.09
CA GLU A 144 21.36 12.14 -0.53
C GLU A 144 19.95 11.52 -0.69
N GLY A 145 18.88 12.27 -0.41
CA GLY A 145 17.50 11.80 -0.49
C GLY A 145 17.05 10.98 0.73
N ILE A 146 17.76 11.05 1.85
CA ILE A 146 17.53 10.23 3.05
C ILE A 146 16.90 11.06 4.16
N ILE A 147 15.91 10.52 4.86
CA ILE A 147 15.36 11.08 6.10
C ILE A 147 16.36 10.72 7.22
N SER A 148 16.95 11.73 7.84
CA SER A 148 17.94 11.54 8.92
C SER A 148 17.30 11.18 10.26
N ASP A 149 18.07 10.59 11.17
CA ASP A 149 17.63 10.32 12.53
C ASP A 149 17.24 11.61 13.26
N GLU A 150 17.95 12.73 13.02
CA GLU A 150 17.63 14.03 13.58
C GLU A 150 16.23 14.50 13.14
N GLU A 151 15.90 14.33 11.86
CA GLU A 151 14.57 14.67 11.31
C GLU A 151 13.48 13.83 12.00
N ILE A 152 13.70 12.54 12.16
CA ILE A 152 12.77 11.65 12.85
C ILE A 152 12.56 12.12 14.30
N GLN A 153 13.64 12.37 15.04
CA GLN A 153 13.55 12.74 16.45
C GLN A 153 12.91 14.12 16.68
N THR A 154 13.11 15.07 15.76
CA THR A 154 12.61 16.44 15.92
C THR A 154 11.18 16.62 15.40
N LYS A 155 10.78 15.87 14.39
CA LYS A 155 9.44 16.01 13.78
C LYS A 155 8.37 15.20 14.51
N ILE A 156 8.72 14.02 15.01
CA ILE A 156 7.80 13.16 15.77
C ILE A 156 7.89 13.54 17.25
N THR A 157 6.83 14.17 17.77
CA THR A 157 6.77 14.73 19.12
C THR A 157 5.65 14.07 19.94
N PRO A 158 5.56 14.31 21.27
CA PRO A 158 4.44 13.81 22.08
C PRO A 158 3.04 14.26 21.62
N LYS A 159 2.94 15.28 20.76
CA LYS A 159 1.68 15.71 20.15
C LYS A 159 1.33 14.94 18.89
N THR A 160 2.27 14.19 18.32
CA THR A 160 2.04 13.39 17.12
C THR A 160 1.08 12.25 17.43
N LYS A 161 0.04 12.09 16.61
CA LYS A 161 -0.95 11.02 16.70
C LYS A 161 -0.90 10.08 15.50
N ILE A 162 -0.47 10.57 14.36
CA ILE A 162 -0.36 9.79 13.12
C ILE A 162 0.98 10.11 12.48
N VAL A 163 1.69 9.06 12.06
CA VAL A 163 2.84 9.13 11.16
C VAL A 163 2.49 8.33 9.91
N SER A 164 2.43 8.97 8.73
CA SER A 164 2.08 8.29 7.48
C SER A 164 3.20 8.45 6.46
N ILE A 165 3.85 7.34 6.10
CA ILE A 165 5.16 7.35 5.41
C ILE A 165 5.17 6.35 4.26
N THR A 166 5.72 6.77 3.11
CA THR A 166 6.00 5.85 2.00
C THR A 166 7.15 4.91 2.32
N GLN A 167 7.02 3.64 1.95
CA GLN A 167 8.11 2.66 2.10
C GLN A 167 9.24 2.92 1.09
N VAL A 168 8.87 3.21 -0.15
CA VAL A 168 9.80 3.54 -1.24
C VAL A 168 9.22 4.70 -2.03
N SER A 169 10.00 5.74 -2.23
CA SER A 169 9.59 6.90 -3.04
C SER A 169 9.35 6.50 -4.49
N ASN A 170 8.18 6.84 -5.04
CA ASN A 170 7.86 6.63 -6.44
C ASN A 170 8.67 7.54 -7.40
N VAL A 171 9.29 8.58 -6.89
CA VAL A 171 10.09 9.56 -7.67
C VAL A 171 11.57 9.24 -7.59
N LEU A 172 12.11 9.07 -6.37
CA LEU A 172 13.54 8.89 -6.15
C LEU A 172 13.96 7.40 -6.11
N GLY A 173 13.02 6.48 -5.87
CA GLY A 173 13.33 5.06 -5.69
C GLY A 173 14.09 4.76 -4.40
N VAL A 174 14.14 5.70 -3.46
CA VAL A 174 14.83 5.56 -2.17
C VAL A 174 13.87 4.92 -1.16
N ALA A 175 14.36 3.92 -0.42
CA ALA A 175 13.64 3.34 0.70
C ALA A 175 13.78 4.21 1.96
N THR A 176 12.68 4.41 2.68
CA THR A 176 12.68 5.18 3.93
C THR A 176 13.09 4.30 5.12
N PRO A 177 13.63 4.87 6.19
CA PRO A 177 14.04 4.13 7.39
C PRO A 177 12.83 3.78 8.27
N LEU A 178 11.87 2.97 7.73
CA LEU A 178 10.57 2.70 8.36
C LEU A 178 10.69 2.23 9.80
N LYS A 179 11.56 1.26 10.11
CA LYS A 179 11.69 0.72 11.47
C LYS A 179 12.02 1.81 12.50
N ALA A 180 12.90 2.75 12.16
CA ALA A 180 13.26 3.86 13.05
C ALA A 180 12.07 4.82 13.21
N ILE A 181 11.36 5.12 12.13
CA ILE A 181 10.20 6.02 12.13
C ILE A 181 9.03 5.40 12.92
N ILE A 182 8.70 4.13 12.68
CA ILE A 182 7.62 3.40 13.35
C ILE A 182 7.90 3.30 14.84
N LYS A 183 9.13 2.87 15.20
CA LYS A 183 9.55 2.81 16.60
C LYS A 183 9.37 4.16 17.29
N LYS A 184 9.81 5.26 16.66
CA LYS A 184 9.67 6.59 17.23
C LYS A 184 8.20 7.04 17.33
N ALA A 185 7.36 6.69 16.36
CA ALA A 185 5.92 6.94 16.41
C ALA A 185 5.28 6.25 17.63
N HIS A 186 5.57 4.97 17.83
CA HIS A 186 5.05 4.20 18.97
C HIS A 186 5.59 4.70 20.33
N GLU A 187 6.84 5.14 20.40
CA GLU A 187 7.40 5.74 21.64
C GLU A 187 6.61 6.96 22.12
N VAL A 188 5.95 7.69 21.23
CA VAL A 188 5.11 8.86 21.58
C VAL A 188 3.62 8.55 21.61
N GLY A 189 3.21 7.30 21.37
CA GLY A 189 1.83 6.86 21.33
C GLY A 189 1.10 7.22 20.03
N ALA A 190 1.82 7.48 18.95
CA ALA A 190 1.27 7.66 17.60
C ALA A 190 1.16 6.33 16.87
N ILE A 191 0.19 6.23 15.95
CA ILE A 191 0.13 5.11 15.00
C ILE A 191 0.99 5.37 13.78
N ALA A 192 1.45 4.29 13.15
CA ALA A 192 2.26 4.29 11.95
C ALA A 192 1.50 3.69 10.76
N ILE A 193 1.34 4.48 9.70
CA ILE A 193 0.69 4.10 8.46
C ILE A 193 1.75 4.06 7.35
N VAL A 194 1.83 2.96 6.63
CA VAL A 194 2.83 2.78 5.57
C VAL A 194 2.15 2.75 4.20
N ASP A 195 2.56 3.66 3.32
CA ASP A 195 2.28 3.58 1.89
C ASP A 195 3.30 2.62 1.24
N GLY A 196 2.88 1.38 1.05
CA GLY A 196 3.64 0.30 0.42
C GLY A 196 3.46 0.19 -1.08
N ALA A 197 2.86 1.18 -1.77
CA ALA A 197 2.54 1.11 -3.20
C ALA A 197 3.75 0.78 -4.09
N GLN A 198 4.94 1.27 -3.73
CA GLN A 198 6.20 0.92 -4.40
C GLN A 198 7.01 -0.13 -3.62
N GLY A 199 6.79 -0.28 -2.33
CA GLY A 199 7.49 -1.27 -1.51
C GLY A 199 7.05 -2.69 -1.80
N ALA A 200 5.74 -2.98 -1.72
CA ALA A 200 5.18 -4.31 -1.88
C ALA A 200 5.59 -5.02 -3.20
N PRO A 201 5.64 -4.33 -4.38
CA PRO A 201 6.07 -5.00 -5.61
C PRO A 201 7.58 -5.24 -5.71
N HIS A 202 8.42 -4.56 -4.93
CA HIS A 202 9.87 -4.54 -5.12
C HIS A 202 10.68 -5.14 -3.96
N MET A 203 10.08 -5.25 -2.78
CA MET A 203 10.76 -5.71 -1.56
C MET A 203 9.92 -6.78 -0.87
N ALA A 204 10.57 -7.77 -0.27
CA ALA A 204 9.88 -8.64 0.68
C ALA A 204 9.41 -7.79 1.87
N THR A 205 8.11 -7.79 2.10
CA THR A 205 7.50 -7.03 3.19
C THR A 205 6.96 -7.98 4.25
N ASP A 206 7.35 -7.72 5.49
CA ASP A 206 6.86 -8.41 6.68
C ASP A 206 6.25 -7.34 7.61
N VAL A 207 4.92 -7.27 7.63
CA VAL A 207 4.21 -6.23 8.38
C VAL A 207 4.32 -6.43 9.89
N GLN A 208 4.52 -7.67 10.34
CA GLN A 208 4.75 -7.97 11.76
C GLN A 208 6.16 -7.50 12.19
N ASP A 209 7.19 -7.74 11.37
CA ASP A 209 8.56 -7.27 11.64
C ASP A 209 8.69 -5.74 11.50
N LEU A 210 7.87 -5.11 10.65
CA LEU A 210 7.77 -3.65 10.55
C LEU A 210 7.04 -3.03 11.75
N ASP A 211 6.12 -3.78 12.37
CA ASP A 211 5.28 -3.33 13.48
C ASP A 211 4.42 -2.09 13.11
N CYS A 212 3.97 -1.99 11.86
CA CYS A 212 3.11 -0.89 11.42
C CYS A 212 1.64 -1.18 11.71
N ASP A 213 0.85 -0.14 12.02
CA ASP A 213 -0.58 -0.28 12.33
C ASP A 213 -1.44 -0.44 11.07
N PHE A 214 -1.02 0.20 9.97
CA PHE A 214 -1.66 0.07 8.66
C PHE A 214 -0.61 -0.01 7.56
N TYR A 215 -0.83 -0.91 6.61
CA TYR A 215 -0.01 -1.05 5.40
C TYR A 215 -0.90 -1.06 4.15
N ALA A 216 -0.72 -0.10 3.25
CA ALA A 216 -1.55 0.05 2.06
C ALA A 216 -0.73 -0.13 0.78
N PHE A 217 -1.23 -0.94 -0.18
CA PHE A 217 -0.57 -1.14 -1.47
C PHE A 217 -1.57 -1.39 -2.59
N SER A 218 -1.07 -1.44 -3.84
CA SER A 218 -1.91 -1.54 -5.05
C SER A 218 -1.53 -2.74 -5.90
N GLY A 219 -2.48 -3.63 -6.14
CA GLY A 219 -2.30 -4.81 -6.96
C GLY A 219 -1.86 -4.50 -8.41
N HIS A 220 -2.36 -3.38 -9.01
CA HIS A 220 -2.02 -3.02 -10.39
C HIS A 220 -0.52 -2.67 -10.59
N LYS A 221 0.24 -2.43 -9.52
CA LYS A 221 1.70 -2.23 -9.54
C LYS A 221 2.49 -3.51 -9.31
N MET A 222 1.80 -4.62 -8.99
CA MET A 222 2.40 -5.93 -8.71
C MET A 222 1.70 -7.04 -9.50
N LEU A 223 1.55 -6.82 -10.80
CA LEU A 223 1.05 -7.76 -11.81
C LEU A 223 -0.46 -8.03 -11.78
N ALA A 224 -1.20 -7.60 -10.77
CA ALA A 224 -2.64 -7.79 -10.66
C ALA A 224 -3.43 -6.78 -11.53
N PRO A 225 -4.69 -7.06 -11.88
CA PRO A 225 -5.53 -6.19 -12.69
C PRO A 225 -5.85 -4.87 -12.02
#